data_60ff998e0e376dc196f5da2022780f1b
#
_entry.id   60ff998e0e376dc196f5da2022780f1b
#
_cell.length_a   1.000
_cell.length_b   1.000
_cell.length_c   1.000
_cell.angle_alpha   90.00
_cell.angle_beta   90.00
_cell.angle_gamma   90.00
#
_symmetry.space_group_name_H-M   'P 1'
#
loop_
_entity.id
_entity.type
_entity.pdbx_description
1 polymer ?
#
loop_
_entity_poly.entity_id
_entity_poly.type
_entity_poly.pdbx_seq_one_letter_code
_entity_poly.pdbx_strand_id
1 'polypeptide(L)'
;ERSRNALRLACKRIWLVRHDRPAVRDRRRLPSPVALAGSCPLALEILTPLAFLVLHHHFGLTLHFFAAAIFASALIVLAFIDYRHKILPDHIVFPGIALGLVYAFFRRDGLKIGDALLGGLVGAGFLLLVYGAYYLVRKKEGMGLGDVTMMAMIGIFLGWLPALLTIILASFAGVLAGIAIIVVRKRNLQFLLPYGTFLAPAAFVALVWGEGLIRAYLGLFR
;
A
#
# COMPACT_ATOMS: atom_id res chain seq x y z
N GLU A 1 25.40 -55.36 22.22
CA GLU A 1 26.08 -54.03 22.31
C GLU A 1 25.82 -53.17 21.09
N ARG A 2 25.76 -53.72 19.86
CA ARG A 2 25.44 -52.97 18.62
C ARG A 2 24.02 -52.40 18.59
N SER A 3 23.02 -53.03 19.12
CA SER A 3 21.61 -52.59 19.12
C SER A 3 21.35 -51.39 20.06
N ARG A 4 22.08 -51.36 21.21
CA ARG A 4 21.98 -50.26 22.18
C ARG A 4 22.59 -48.96 21.66
N ASN A 5 23.64 -49.03 20.85
CA ASN A 5 24.25 -47.87 20.22
C ASN A 5 23.38 -47.29 19.07
N ALA A 6 22.67 -48.14 18.31
CA ALA A 6 21.74 -47.68 17.27
C ALA A 6 20.55 -46.92 17.86
N LEU A 7 19.98 -47.36 18.99
CA LEU A 7 18.90 -46.69 19.68
C LEU A 7 19.33 -45.34 20.28
N ARG A 8 20.56 -45.26 20.84
CA ARG A 8 21.11 -43.98 21.34
C ARG A 8 21.33 -42.95 20.22
N LEU A 9 21.78 -43.37 19.05
CA LEU A 9 21.97 -42.51 17.89
C LEU A 9 20.64 -42.08 17.28
N ALA A 10 19.64 -42.96 17.25
CA ALA A 10 18.29 -42.59 16.80
C ALA A 10 17.60 -41.58 17.76
N CYS A 11 17.71 -41.80 19.07
CA CYS A 11 17.20 -40.86 20.08
C CYS A 11 17.89 -39.48 20.00
N LYS A 12 19.20 -39.45 19.77
CA LYS A 12 19.97 -38.22 19.61
C LYS A 12 19.58 -37.46 18.34
N ARG A 13 19.30 -38.17 17.23
CA ARG A 13 18.79 -37.56 15.99
C ARG A 13 17.36 -36.99 16.17
N ILE A 14 16.47 -37.70 16.85
CA ILE A 14 15.11 -37.24 17.13
C ILE A 14 15.14 -36.01 18.05
N TRP A 15 16.04 -35.97 19.04
CA TRP A 15 16.20 -34.84 19.95
C TRP A 15 16.76 -33.60 19.23
N LEU A 16 17.74 -33.74 18.33
CA LEU A 16 18.31 -32.66 17.53
C LEU A 16 17.29 -32.07 16.54
N VAL A 17 16.49 -32.91 15.85
CA VAL A 17 15.42 -32.45 14.93
C VAL A 17 14.30 -31.71 15.66
N ARG A 18 14.12 -31.99 16.98
CA ARG A 18 13.09 -31.33 17.79
C ARG A 18 13.54 -29.96 18.33
N HIS A 19 14.86 -29.72 18.43
CA HIS A 19 15.41 -28.45 18.94
C HIS A 19 15.80 -27.46 17.86
N ASP A 20 16.00 -27.90 16.62
CA ASP A 20 16.28 -27.03 15.47
C ASP A 20 15.03 -26.56 14.72
N ARG A 21 13.84 -26.63 15.33
CA ARG A 21 12.75 -25.84 14.77
C ARG A 21 13.11 -24.37 15.02
N PRO A 22 13.34 -23.57 13.96
CA PRO A 22 13.46 -22.14 14.15
C PRO A 22 12.21 -21.73 14.92
N ALA A 23 12.40 -21.03 16.03
CA ALA A 23 11.33 -20.55 16.88
C ALA A 23 10.25 -20.01 15.96
N VAL A 24 9.08 -20.65 15.96
CA VAL A 24 7.89 -20.14 15.25
C VAL A 24 7.68 -18.76 15.83
N ARG A 25 8.17 -17.77 15.11
CA ARG A 25 8.10 -16.34 15.47
C ARG A 25 6.64 -16.10 15.74
N ASP A 26 6.32 -15.89 17.00
CA ASP A 26 4.96 -15.65 17.47
C ASP A 26 4.36 -14.51 16.64
N ARG A 27 3.53 -14.85 15.65
CA ARG A 27 2.84 -13.92 14.75
C ARG A 27 1.86 -13.01 15.50
N ARG A 28 1.72 -13.19 16.83
CA ARG A 28 0.73 -12.46 17.63
C ARG A 28 1.25 -11.16 18.24
N ARG A 29 2.53 -10.86 18.13
CA ARG A 29 3.07 -9.55 18.54
C ARG A 29 3.35 -8.71 17.31
N LEU A 30 2.30 -8.20 16.68
CA LEU A 30 2.48 -7.02 15.84
C LEU A 30 3.06 -5.93 16.76
N PRO A 31 4.20 -5.32 16.42
CA PRO A 31 4.73 -4.22 17.19
C PRO A 31 3.65 -3.13 17.25
N SER A 32 3.44 -2.59 18.45
CA SER A 32 2.46 -1.52 18.63
C SER A 32 2.75 -0.38 17.63
N PRO A 33 1.74 0.29 17.08
CA PRO A 33 1.95 1.40 16.13
C PRO A 33 2.89 2.47 16.68
N VAL A 34 2.99 2.62 18.00
CA VAL A 34 3.94 3.50 18.69
C VAL A 34 5.38 3.00 18.58
N ALA A 35 5.63 1.68 18.60
CA ALA A 35 6.96 1.11 18.41
C ALA A 35 7.48 1.25 16.96
N LEU A 36 6.57 1.41 16.00
CA LEU A 36 6.89 1.65 14.58
C LEU A 36 7.35 3.09 14.32
N ALA A 37 6.95 4.05 15.16
CA ALA A 37 7.29 5.47 15.05
C ALA A 37 8.76 5.81 15.41
N GLY A 38 9.51 4.88 16.00
CA GLY A 38 10.81 5.13 16.66
C GLY A 38 12.01 5.54 15.81
N SER A 39 11.89 5.85 14.52
CA SER A 39 13.08 6.23 13.73
C SER A 39 12.86 7.25 12.58
N CYS A 40 11.65 7.78 12.41
CA CYS A 40 11.43 8.98 11.60
C CYS A 40 10.22 9.79 12.12
N PRO A 41 10.19 10.20 13.40
CA PRO A 41 9.09 10.98 13.93
C PRO A 41 8.95 12.32 13.20
N LEU A 42 10.07 12.98 12.92
CA LEU A 42 10.09 14.29 12.26
C LEU A 42 9.45 14.30 10.87
N ALA A 43 9.64 13.26 10.07
CA ALA A 43 9.04 13.21 8.74
C ALA A 43 7.50 13.09 8.81
N LEU A 44 6.98 12.29 9.74
CA LEU A 44 5.54 12.16 9.97
C LEU A 44 4.95 13.45 10.57
N GLU A 45 5.65 14.05 11.53
CA GLU A 45 5.24 15.28 12.21
C GLU A 45 5.17 16.48 11.24
N ILE A 46 6.00 16.51 10.21
CA ILE A 46 5.98 17.58 9.19
C ILE A 46 5.00 17.24 8.06
N LEU A 47 4.99 15.97 7.59
CA LEU A 47 4.19 15.56 6.43
C LEU A 47 2.69 15.64 6.72
N THR A 48 2.27 15.26 7.92
CA THR A 48 0.84 15.24 8.28
C THR A 48 0.23 16.64 8.31
N PRO A 49 0.77 17.65 9.05
CA PRO A 49 0.21 19.00 9.03
C PRO A 49 0.33 19.65 7.65
N LEU A 50 1.38 19.37 6.88
CA LEU A 50 1.51 19.88 5.52
C LEU A 50 0.40 19.33 4.61
N ALA A 51 0.12 18.03 4.70
CA ALA A 51 -0.98 17.40 3.97
C ALA A 51 -2.33 18.03 4.36
N PHE A 52 -2.57 18.24 5.65
CA PHE A 52 -3.81 18.87 6.13
C PHE A 52 -3.94 20.32 5.71
N LEU A 53 -2.84 21.07 5.67
CA LEU A 53 -2.83 22.45 5.17
C LEU A 53 -3.22 22.49 3.68
N VAL A 54 -2.66 21.61 2.87
CA VAL A 54 -3.00 21.49 1.45
C VAL A 54 -4.47 21.12 1.27
N LEU A 55 -4.98 20.16 2.03
CA LEU A 55 -6.38 19.74 1.97
C LEU A 55 -7.31 20.86 2.43
N HIS A 56 -6.96 21.60 3.49
CA HIS A 56 -7.74 22.73 3.96
C HIS A 56 -7.80 23.86 2.92
N HIS A 57 -6.66 24.17 2.30
CA HIS A 57 -6.60 25.19 1.25
C HIS A 57 -7.46 24.81 0.04
N HIS A 58 -7.52 23.52 -0.31
CA HIS A 58 -8.21 23.04 -1.51
C HIS A 58 -9.72 22.82 -1.29
N PHE A 59 -10.11 22.25 -0.14
CA PHE A 59 -11.50 21.84 0.14
C PHE A 59 -12.23 22.70 1.16
N GLY A 60 -11.52 23.62 1.86
CA GLY A 60 -12.11 24.37 2.98
C GLY A 60 -12.54 23.43 4.13
N LEU A 61 -13.27 23.96 5.10
CA LEU A 61 -13.82 23.17 6.22
C LEU A 61 -15.16 22.55 5.82
N THR A 62 -15.12 21.53 4.99
CA THR A 62 -16.29 20.80 4.48
C THR A 62 -16.25 19.33 4.93
N LEU A 63 -17.37 18.61 4.76
CA LEU A 63 -17.38 17.14 4.97
C LEU A 63 -16.30 16.46 4.11
N HIS A 64 -16.05 16.99 2.92
CA HIS A 64 -15.02 16.51 2.01
C HIS A 64 -13.61 16.61 2.61
N PHE A 65 -13.32 17.73 3.29
CA PHE A 65 -12.06 17.91 4.00
C PHE A 65 -11.83 16.84 5.07
N PHE A 66 -12.85 16.58 5.91
CA PHE A 66 -12.70 15.58 6.99
C PHE A 66 -12.48 14.17 6.43
N ALA A 67 -13.23 13.79 5.40
CA ALA A 67 -13.04 12.49 4.75
C ALA A 67 -11.66 12.39 4.10
N ALA A 68 -11.22 13.43 3.38
CA ALA A 68 -9.90 13.51 2.77
C ALA A 68 -8.76 13.49 3.80
N ALA A 69 -8.94 14.13 4.97
CA ALA A 69 -7.96 14.14 6.05
C ALA A 69 -7.78 12.75 6.68
N ILE A 70 -8.90 12.03 6.92
CA ILE A 70 -8.85 10.63 7.40
C ILE A 70 -8.17 9.74 6.36
N PHE A 71 -8.52 9.88 5.10
CA PHE A 71 -7.92 9.11 4.01
C PHE A 71 -6.42 9.41 3.86
N ALA A 72 -6.02 10.68 3.85
CA ALA A 72 -4.61 11.08 3.80
C ALA A 72 -3.80 10.55 4.98
N SER A 73 -4.38 10.56 6.19
CA SER A 73 -3.76 9.98 7.38
C SER A 73 -3.52 8.49 7.22
N ALA A 74 -4.52 7.75 6.70
CA ALA A 74 -4.39 6.32 6.42
C ALA A 74 -3.30 6.07 5.37
N LEU A 75 -3.24 6.84 4.29
CA LEU A 75 -2.21 6.74 3.26
C LEU A 75 -0.80 6.97 3.82
N ILE A 76 -0.62 8.00 4.66
CA ILE A 76 0.67 8.31 5.29
C ILE A 76 1.11 7.12 6.17
N VAL A 77 0.23 6.60 7.02
CA VAL A 77 0.53 5.45 7.89
C VAL A 77 0.86 4.21 7.06
N LEU A 78 0.07 3.89 6.04
CA LEU A 78 0.30 2.74 5.15
C LEU A 78 1.62 2.86 4.41
N ALA A 79 1.98 4.04 3.89
CA ALA A 79 3.25 4.29 3.21
C ALA A 79 4.45 4.03 4.14
N PHE A 80 4.39 4.47 5.39
CA PHE A 80 5.47 4.25 6.36
C PHE A 80 5.60 2.78 6.77
N ILE A 81 4.47 2.10 6.96
CA ILE A 81 4.47 0.67 7.29
C ILE A 81 5.03 -0.13 6.12
N ASP A 82 4.59 0.15 4.90
CA ASP A 82 5.07 -0.50 3.67
C ASP A 82 6.56 -0.26 3.45
N TYR A 83 7.03 0.97 3.61
CA TYR A 83 8.45 1.31 3.48
C TYR A 83 9.34 0.51 4.44
N ARG A 84 8.89 0.28 5.68
CA ARG A 84 9.68 -0.42 6.71
C ARG A 84 9.52 -1.92 6.71
N HIS A 85 8.29 -2.37 6.59
CA HIS A 85 7.92 -3.76 6.80
C HIS A 85 7.55 -4.50 5.53
N LYS A 86 7.29 -3.78 4.43
CA LYS A 86 6.80 -4.33 3.16
C LYS A 86 5.54 -5.21 3.36
N ILE A 87 4.71 -4.82 4.31
CA ILE A 87 3.46 -5.49 4.67
C ILE A 87 2.43 -4.39 4.87
N LEU A 88 1.30 -4.51 4.20
CA LEU A 88 0.16 -3.62 4.37
C LEU A 88 -0.82 -4.26 5.37
N PRO A 89 -1.11 -3.59 6.50
CA PRO A 89 -2.01 -4.13 7.51
C PRO A 89 -3.46 -4.03 7.07
N ASP A 90 -4.11 -5.15 6.93
CA ASP A 90 -5.53 -5.26 6.58
C ASP A 90 -6.45 -4.51 7.55
N HIS A 91 -6.04 -4.40 8.82
CA HIS A 91 -6.77 -3.67 9.87
C HIS A 91 -6.92 -2.16 9.62
N ILE A 92 -6.14 -1.57 8.70
CA ILE A 92 -6.27 -0.17 8.29
C ILE A 92 -7.01 -0.10 6.94
N VAL A 93 -6.68 -1.00 6.03
CA VAL A 93 -7.23 -0.99 4.67
C VAL A 93 -8.73 -1.29 4.66
N PHE A 94 -9.20 -2.34 5.36
CA PHE A 94 -10.63 -2.69 5.37
C PHE A 94 -11.52 -1.62 6.03
N PRO A 95 -11.18 -1.06 7.20
CA PRO A 95 -11.91 0.10 7.72
C PRO A 95 -11.86 1.30 6.78
N GLY A 96 -10.74 1.52 6.09
CA GLY A 96 -10.63 2.56 5.07
C GLY A 96 -11.60 2.35 3.91
N ILE A 97 -11.73 1.12 3.41
CA ILE A 97 -12.73 0.74 2.39
C ILE A 97 -14.16 1.04 2.88
N ALA A 98 -14.49 0.62 4.11
CA ALA A 98 -15.81 0.85 4.69
C ALA A 98 -16.11 2.35 4.83
N LEU A 99 -15.16 3.12 5.34
CA LEU A 99 -15.29 4.59 5.43
C LEU A 99 -15.43 5.24 4.07
N GLY A 100 -14.69 4.78 3.06
CA GLY A 100 -14.80 5.26 1.68
C GLY A 100 -16.19 5.01 1.09
N LEU A 101 -16.78 3.84 1.34
CA LEU A 101 -18.16 3.53 0.90
C LEU A 101 -19.19 4.40 1.61
N VAL A 102 -19.07 4.57 2.93
CA VAL A 102 -19.93 5.45 3.72
C VAL A 102 -19.82 6.90 3.20
N TYR A 103 -18.59 7.36 2.98
CA TYR A 103 -18.35 8.69 2.42
C TYR A 103 -18.97 8.85 1.03
N ALA A 104 -18.85 7.88 0.12
CA ALA A 104 -19.45 7.90 -1.20
C ALA A 104 -20.97 8.00 -1.15
N PHE A 105 -21.61 7.45 -0.11
CA PHE A 105 -23.06 7.57 0.10
C PHE A 105 -23.49 9.00 0.49
N PHE A 106 -22.69 9.67 1.33
CA PHE A 106 -23.00 11.04 1.80
C PHE A 106 -22.49 12.15 0.88
N ARG A 107 -21.64 11.81 -0.07
CA ARG A 107 -21.04 12.76 -1.00
C ARG A 107 -22.08 13.29 -1.98
N ARG A 108 -22.23 14.63 -2.04
CA ARG A 108 -23.17 15.32 -2.93
C ARG A 108 -22.53 15.80 -4.24
N ASP A 109 -21.23 15.63 -4.42
CA ASP A 109 -20.43 16.24 -5.49
C ASP A 109 -20.43 15.43 -6.79
N GLY A 110 -21.49 14.65 -7.05
CA GLY A 110 -21.68 13.95 -8.33
C GLY A 110 -21.04 12.57 -8.47
N LEU A 111 -20.13 12.17 -7.57
CA LEU A 111 -19.62 10.80 -7.55
C LEU A 111 -20.66 9.88 -6.91
N LYS A 112 -21.34 9.12 -7.72
CA LYS A 112 -22.34 8.14 -7.26
C LYS A 112 -21.63 6.96 -6.60
N ILE A 113 -22.32 6.25 -5.71
CA ILE A 113 -21.81 5.03 -5.08
C ILE A 113 -21.33 4.00 -6.12
N GLY A 114 -21.96 4.00 -7.31
CA GLY A 114 -21.53 3.19 -8.43
C GLY A 114 -20.12 3.54 -8.93
N ASP A 115 -19.77 4.82 -8.98
CA ASP A 115 -18.44 5.28 -9.41
C ASP A 115 -17.35 4.91 -8.37
N ALA A 116 -17.71 4.93 -7.08
CA ALA A 116 -16.82 4.48 -6.01
C ALA A 116 -16.56 2.97 -6.10
N LEU A 117 -17.61 2.17 -6.30
CA LEU A 117 -17.47 0.71 -6.49
C LEU A 117 -16.70 0.37 -7.76
N LEU A 118 -16.99 1.06 -8.87
CA LEU A 118 -16.22 0.92 -10.11
C LEU A 118 -14.76 1.32 -9.91
N GLY A 119 -14.50 2.39 -9.16
CA GLY A 119 -13.14 2.82 -8.83
C GLY A 119 -12.36 1.77 -8.07
N GLY A 120 -12.96 1.18 -7.04
CA GLY A 120 -12.37 0.08 -6.29
C GLY A 120 -12.12 -1.16 -7.15
N LEU A 121 -13.13 -1.55 -7.95
CA LEU A 121 -13.04 -2.70 -8.83
C LEU A 121 -11.98 -2.52 -9.94
N VAL A 122 -11.98 -1.37 -10.62
CA VAL A 122 -11.03 -1.05 -11.68
C VAL A 122 -9.62 -0.95 -11.14
N GLY A 123 -9.42 -0.22 -10.03
CA GLY A 123 -8.11 -0.05 -9.42
C GLY A 123 -7.51 -1.36 -8.91
N ALA A 124 -8.26 -2.09 -8.08
CA ALA A 124 -7.82 -3.39 -7.58
C ALA A 124 -7.72 -4.43 -8.69
N GLY A 125 -8.69 -4.46 -9.61
CA GLY A 125 -8.73 -5.39 -10.74
C GLY A 125 -7.54 -5.21 -11.68
N PHE A 126 -7.13 -3.97 -11.95
CA PHE A 126 -5.96 -3.69 -12.76
C PHE A 126 -4.68 -4.23 -12.11
N LEU A 127 -4.46 -3.96 -10.81
CA LEU A 127 -3.30 -4.49 -10.10
C LEU A 127 -3.35 -6.01 -9.97
N LEU A 128 -4.53 -6.58 -9.75
CA LEU A 128 -4.71 -8.03 -9.69
C LEU A 128 -4.38 -8.69 -11.04
N LEU A 129 -4.76 -8.05 -12.15
CA LEU A 129 -4.42 -8.51 -13.50
C LEU A 129 -2.90 -8.48 -13.72
N VAL A 130 -2.23 -7.39 -13.33
CA VAL A 130 -0.76 -7.28 -13.41
C VAL A 130 -0.09 -8.34 -12.54
N TYR A 131 -0.56 -8.53 -11.31
CA TYR A 131 -0.09 -9.58 -10.40
C TYR A 131 -0.24 -10.97 -11.02
N GLY A 132 -1.43 -11.29 -11.53
CA GLY A 132 -1.73 -12.58 -12.16
C GLY A 132 -0.89 -12.83 -13.40
N ALA A 133 -0.75 -11.83 -14.28
CA ALA A 133 0.10 -11.93 -15.48
C ALA A 133 1.57 -12.18 -15.12
N TYR A 134 2.09 -11.47 -14.12
CA TYR A 134 3.46 -11.69 -13.64
C TYR A 134 3.65 -13.08 -13.05
N TYR A 135 2.69 -13.53 -12.22
CA TYR A 135 2.72 -14.85 -11.60
C TYR A 135 2.68 -15.98 -12.64
N LEU A 136 1.85 -15.85 -13.68
CA LEU A 136 1.78 -16.83 -14.79
C LEU A 136 3.09 -16.96 -15.55
N VAL A 137 3.80 -15.82 -15.79
CA VAL A 137 5.05 -15.79 -16.56
C VAL A 137 6.25 -16.23 -15.72
N ARG A 138 6.34 -15.74 -14.49
CA ARG A 138 7.55 -15.90 -13.66
C ARG A 138 7.42 -16.97 -12.58
N LYS A 139 6.21 -17.44 -12.28
CA LYS A 139 5.88 -18.36 -11.18
C LYS A 139 6.46 -17.92 -9.82
N LYS A 140 6.59 -16.61 -9.62
CA LYS A 140 7.09 -15.96 -8.41
C LYS A 140 6.18 -14.79 -8.08
N GLU A 141 5.97 -14.55 -6.79
CA GLU A 141 5.23 -13.38 -6.32
C GLU A 141 6.08 -12.13 -6.60
N GLY A 142 5.59 -11.24 -7.48
CA GLY A 142 6.28 -10.00 -7.86
C GLY A 142 5.77 -8.77 -7.10
N MET A 143 4.55 -8.83 -6.55
CA MET A 143 3.86 -7.74 -5.85
C MET A 143 3.08 -8.32 -4.67
N GLY A 144 2.90 -7.56 -3.60
CA GLY A 144 2.06 -7.96 -2.45
C GLY A 144 0.56 -7.85 -2.76
N LEU A 145 -0.23 -8.81 -2.31
CA LEU A 145 -1.71 -8.70 -2.38
C LEU A 145 -2.22 -7.49 -1.58
N GLY A 146 -1.46 -7.01 -0.60
CA GLY A 146 -1.75 -5.79 0.14
C GLY A 146 -1.83 -4.54 -0.74
N ASP A 147 -1.02 -4.44 -1.80
CA ASP A 147 -1.08 -3.32 -2.74
C ASP A 147 -2.42 -3.31 -3.51
N VAL A 148 -2.94 -4.50 -3.83
CA VAL A 148 -4.25 -4.66 -4.49
C VAL A 148 -5.38 -4.18 -3.57
N THR A 149 -5.36 -4.57 -2.29
CA THR A 149 -6.37 -4.15 -1.31
C THR A 149 -6.27 -2.64 -1.01
N MET A 150 -5.06 -2.10 -0.91
CA MET A 150 -4.82 -0.66 -0.78
C MET A 150 -5.36 0.11 -2.00
N MET A 151 -5.17 -0.43 -3.21
CA MET A 151 -5.69 0.19 -4.42
C MET A 151 -7.22 0.13 -4.49
N ALA A 152 -7.86 -0.93 -3.96
CA ALA A 152 -9.31 -0.97 -3.79
C ALA A 152 -9.79 0.20 -2.91
N MET A 153 -9.14 0.43 -1.76
CA MET A 153 -9.45 1.55 -0.87
C MET A 153 -9.30 2.90 -1.59
N ILE A 154 -8.19 3.10 -2.31
CA ILE A 154 -7.92 4.32 -3.07
C ILE A 154 -9.00 4.54 -4.13
N GLY A 155 -9.34 3.51 -4.90
CA GLY A 155 -10.34 3.58 -5.95
C GLY A 155 -11.74 3.90 -5.45
N ILE A 156 -12.13 3.36 -4.29
CA ILE A 156 -13.41 3.66 -3.64
C ILE A 156 -13.49 5.13 -3.22
N PHE A 157 -12.40 5.69 -2.70
CA PHE A 157 -12.35 7.10 -2.28
C PHE A 157 -12.34 8.08 -3.45
N LEU A 158 -11.56 7.78 -4.48
CA LEU A 158 -11.29 8.72 -5.56
C LEU A 158 -12.20 8.52 -6.79
N GLY A 159 -12.74 7.33 -6.99
CA GLY A 159 -13.40 6.94 -8.22
C GLY A 159 -12.43 6.37 -9.27
N TRP A 160 -12.96 5.88 -10.40
CA TRP A 160 -12.20 5.06 -11.34
C TRP A 160 -11.11 5.82 -12.14
N LEU A 161 -11.38 7.05 -12.59
CA LEU A 161 -10.41 7.83 -13.35
C LEU A 161 -9.18 8.26 -12.52
N PRO A 162 -9.35 8.90 -11.33
CA PRO A 162 -8.22 9.21 -10.46
C PRO A 162 -7.51 7.97 -9.92
N ALA A 163 -8.22 6.82 -9.80
CA ALA A 163 -7.58 5.56 -9.44
C ALA A 163 -6.59 5.10 -10.51
N LEU A 164 -6.95 5.15 -11.80
CA LEU A 164 -6.02 4.86 -12.89
C LEU A 164 -4.85 5.85 -12.93
N LEU A 165 -5.14 7.15 -12.74
CA LEU A 165 -4.09 8.17 -12.63
C LEU A 165 -3.11 7.85 -11.49
N THR A 166 -3.61 7.40 -10.35
CA THR A 166 -2.78 6.98 -9.21
C THR A 166 -1.82 5.86 -9.60
N ILE A 167 -2.29 4.83 -10.31
CA ILE A 167 -1.46 3.71 -10.78
C ILE A 167 -0.36 4.22 -11.71
N ILE A 168 -0.69 5.10 -12.66
CA ILE A 168 0.26 5.66 -13.60
C ILE A 168 1.34 6.46 -12.87
N LEU A 169 0.94 7.36 -11.96
CA LEU A 169 1.88 8.18 -11.19
C LEU A 169 2.76 7.33 -10.26
N ALA A 170 2.17 6.34 -9.57
CA ALA A 170 2.92 5.43 -8.70
C ALA A 170 3.93 4.59 -9.48
N SER A 171 3.54 4.08 -10.65
CA SER A 171 4.42 3.29 -11.51
C SER A 171 5.57 4.14 -12.04
N PHE A 172 5.29 5.37 -12.48
CA PHE A 172 6.32 6.30 -12.94
C PHE A 172 7.31 6.66 -11.82
N ALA A 173 6.81 7.01 -10.63
CA ALA A 173 7.64 7.28 -9.46
C ALA A 173 8.48 6.06 -9.04
N GLY A 174 7.89 4.87 -9.06
CA GLY A 174 8.57 3.60 -8.76
C GLY A 174 9.70 3.29 -9.75
N VAL A 175 9.47 3.52 -11.05
CA VAL A 175 10.49 3.34 -12.10
C VAL A 175 11.63 4.34 -11.90
N LEU A 176 11.34 5.61 -11.67
CA LEU A 176 12.38 6.64 -11.43
C LEU A 176 13.20 6.30 -10.19
N ALA A 177 12.55 5.91 -9.08
CA ALA A 177 13.24 5.50 -7.87
C ALA A 177 14.09 4.23 -8.10
N GLY A 178 13.59 3.26 -8.85
CA GLY A 178 14.31 2.05 -9.23
C GLY A 178 15.57 2.37 -10.03
N ILE A 179 15.47 3.20 -11.04
CA ILE A 179 16.61 3.67 -11.85
C ILE A 179 17.63 4.40 -10.96
N ALA A 180 17.17 5.32 -10.12
CA ALA A 180 18.05 6.06 -9.22
C ALA A 180 18.84 5.12 -8.28
N ILE A 181 18.19 4.11 -7.71
CA ILE A 181 18.84 3.11 -6.84
C ILE A 181 19.89 2.31 -7.61
N ILE A 182 19.61 1.89 -8.84
CA ILE A 182 20.56 1.14 -9.67
C ILE A 182 21.80 1.98 -9.98
N VAL A 183 21.59 3.22 -10.42
CA VAL A 183 22.67 4.15 -10.79
C VAL A 183 23.55 4.48 -9.57
N VAL A 184 22.93 4.79 -8.43
CA VAL A 184 23.68 5.24 -7.24
C VAL A 184 24.31 4.07 -6.48
N ARG A 185 23.61 2.95 -6.33
CA ARG A 185 24.06 1.85 -5.45
C ARG A 185 24.68 0.66 -6.18
N LYS A 186 24.72 0.64 -7.50
CA LYS A 186 25.24 -0.46 -8.34
C LYS A 186 24.72 -1.84 -7.90
N ARG A 187 23.51 -1.93 -7.39
CA ARG A 187 22.87 -3.16 -6.92
C ARG A 187 21.97 -3.76 -7.99
N ASN A 188 21.91 -5.10 -8.01
CA ASN A 188 21.01 -5.83 -8.92
C ASN A 188 19.54 -5.52 -8.64
N LEU A 189 18.72 -5.56 -9.72
CA LEU A 189 17.26 -5.33 -9.76
C LEU A 189 16.39 -6.23 -8.84
N GLN A 190 16.99 -7.13 -8.07
CA GLN A 190 16.27 -8.04 -7.16
C GLN A 190 15.82 -7.37 -5.84
N PHE A 191 16.04 -6.07 -5.70
CA PHE A 191 15.54 -5.33 -4.54
C PHE A 191 14.04 -5.08 -4.72
N LEU A 192 13.21 -5.83 -4.00
CA LEU A 192 11.75 -5.59 -3.95
C LEU A 192 11.52 -4.18 -3.41
N LEU A 193 11.16 -3.26 -4.31
CA LEU A 193 10.70 -1.93 -3.93
C LEU A 193 9.29 -2.05 -3.34
N PRO A 194 9.03 -1.44 -2.19
CA PRO A 194 7.69 -1.39 -1.63
C PRO A 194 6.80 -0.50 -2.51
N TYR A 195 5.86 -1.10 -3.25
CA TYR A 195 5.02 -0.37 -4.21
C TYR A 195 4.01 0.55 -3.50
N GLY A 196 3.47 0.13 -2.37
CA GLY A 196 2.54 0.92 -1.56
C GLY A 196 3.12 2.27 -1.12
N THR A 197 4.45 2.35 -0.91
CA THR A 197 5.14 3.61 -0.59
C THR A 197 5.04 4.65 -1.72
N PHE A 198 4.94 4.22 -2.98
CA PHE A 198 4.75 5.11 -4.14
C PHE A 198 3.27 5.34 -4.42
N LEU A 199 2.44 4.35 -4.11
CA LEU A 199 1.00 4.40 -4.30
C LEU A 199 0.34 5.48 -3.43
N ALA A 200 0.78 5.63 -2.17
CA ALA A 200 0.22 6.60 -1.24
C ALA A 200 0.43 8.07 -1.67
N PRO A 201 1.63 8.55 -1.98
CA PRO A 201 1.81 9.93 -2.47
C PRO A 201 1.15 10.15 -3.82
N ALA A 202 1.13 9.15 -4.72
CA ALA A 202 0.41 9.25 -5.98
C ALA A 202 -1.10 9.41 -5.76
N ALA A 203 -1.67 8.66 -4.81
CA ALA A 203 -3.08 8.79 -4.43
C ALA A 203 -3.39 10.16 -3.82
N PHE A 204 -2.49 10.72 -3.01
CA PHE A 204 -2.64 12.07 -2.47
C PHE A 204 -2.61 13.13 -3.57
N VAL A 205 -1.71 13.02 -4.55
CA VAL A 205 -1.68 13.91 -5.73
C VAL A 205 -2.96 13.78 -6.53
N ALA A 206 -3.44 12.55 -6.77
CA ALA A 206 -4.69 12.32 -7.49
C ALA A 206 -5.91 12.82 -6.73
N LEU A 207 -5.91 12.81 -5.39
CA LEU A 207 -6.96 13.36 -4.54
C LEU A 207 -7.07 14.89 -4.70
N VAL A 208 -5.94 15.60 -4.71
CA VAL A 208 -5.92 17.07 -4.69
C VAL A 208 -6.02 17.64 -6.12
N TRP A 209 -5.26 17.09 -7.05
CA TRP A 209 -5.11 17.63 -8.41
C TRP A 209 -5.65 16.72 -9.51
N GLY A 210 -6.20 15.56 -9.16
CA GLY A 210 -6.59 14.54 -10.14
C GLY A 210 -7.56 15.04 -11.19
N GLU A 211 -8.60 15.77 -10.81
CA GLU A 211 -9.55 16.34 -11.76
C GLU A 211 -8.90 17.34 -12.73
N GLY A 212 -8.03 18.21 -12.20
CA GLY A 212 -7.30 19.19 -13.02
C GLY A 212 -6.38 18.52 -14.02
N LEU A 213 -5.61 17.51 -13.57
CA LEU A 213 -4.70 16.75 -14.42
C LEU A 213 -5.46 15.97 -15.51
N ILE A 214 -6.57 15.34 -15.16
CA ILE A 214 -7.40 14.59 -16.12
C ILE A 214 -8.01 15.54 -17.14
N ARG A 215 -8.55 16.69 -16.72
CA ARG A 215 -9.10 17.71 -17.64
C ARG A 215 -8.04 18.28 -18.57
N ALA A 216 -6.83 18.57 -18.04
CA ALA A 216 -5.71 19.04 -18.85
C ALA A 216 -5.31 17.99 -19.90
N TYR A 217 -5.22 16.73 -19.51
CA TYR A 217 -4.91 15.63 -20.43
C TYR A 217 -5.96 15.47 -21.54
N LEU A 218 -7.25 15.45 -21.17
CA LEU A 218 -8.34 15.32 -22.13
C LEU A 218 -8.46 16.56 -23.04
N GLY A 219 -8.06 17.74 -22.55
CA GLY A 219 -8.03 18.98 -23.33
C GLY A 219 -6.94 19.01 -24.42
N LEU A 220 -5.86 18.22 -24.26
CA LEU A 220 -4.81 18.10 -25.29
C LEU A 220 -5.29 17.36 -26.56
N PHE A 221 -6.35 16.54 -26.43
CA PHE A 221 -6.89 15.73 -27.54
C PHE A 221 -8.15 16.32 -28.17
N ARG A 222 -8.53 17.53 -27.77
CA ARG A 222 -9.70 18.25 -28.28
C ARG A 222 -9.29 19.47 -29.07
#